data_e2ec027372adcc8272fd9852b5ad07ad
#
_entry.id   e2ec027372adcc8272fd9852b5ad07ad
#
_cell.length_a   1.000
_cell.length_b   1.000
_cell.length_c   1.000
_cell.angle_alpha   90.00
_cell.angle_beta   90.00
_cell.angle_gamma   90.00
#
_symmetry.space_group_name_H-M   'P 1'
#
loop_
_entity.id
_entity.type
_entity.pdbx_description
1 polymer ?
#
loop_
_entity_poly.entity_id
_entity_poly.type
_entity_poly.pdbx_seq_one_letter_code
_entity_poly.pdbx_strand_id
1 'polypeptide(L)'
;MLVLFGASSGPVPPFDLIQLSGKGSLFVTRPTLWHYVATRAELEWRSGEVLGWAAKGELKLRTEHVYPLDEAAQAQTDLENRATTGKILLEP
;
A
#
# COMPACT_ATOMS: atom_id res chain seq x y z
N MET A 1 7.68 13.34 -11.26
CA MET A 1 8.02 11.90 -11.17
C MET A 1 6.75 11.11 -10.97
N LEU A 2 6.59 9.97 -11.67
CA LEU A 2 5.50 9.02 -11.47
C LEU A 2 6.03 7.80 -10.72
N VAL A 3 5.35 7.39 -9.65
CA VAL A 3 5.71 6.22 -8.84
C VAL A 3 4.63 5.16 -8.98
N LEU A 4 4.99 4.00 -9.53
CA LEU A 4 4.09 2.84 -9.66
C LEU A 4 4.28 1.92 -8.44
N PHE A 5 3.46 2.08 -7.43
CA PHE A 5 3.60 1.38 -6.15
C PHE A 5 2.68 0.15 -5.99
N GLY A 6 1.82 -0.12 -6.96
CA GLY A 6 0.90 -1.26 -6.89
C GLY A 6 0.37 -1.68 -8.26
N ALA A 7 -0.34 -2.79 -8.29
CA ALA A 7 -0.95 -3.37 -9.48
C ALA A 7 -2.30 -4.07 -9.16
N SER A 8 -3.06 -3.56 -8.19
CA SER A 8 -4.36 -4.14 -7.77
C SER A 8 -5.42 -4.16 -8.88
N SER A 9 -5.29 -3.28 -9.87
CA SER A 9 -6.16 -3.26 -11.07
C SER A 9 -5.60 -4.09 -12.23
N GLY A 10 -4.58 -4.91 -11.98
CA GLY A 10 -3.90 -5.71 -12.99
C GLY A 10 -2.54 -5.15 -13.40
N PRO A 11 -1.82 -5.83 -14.28
CA PRO A 11 -0.51 -5.40 -14.75
C PRO A 11 -0.61 -4.12 -15.58
N VAL A 12 0.39 -3.26 -15.46
CA VAL A 12 0.51 -2.09 -16.33
C VAL A 12 0.84 -2.57 -17.75
N PRO A 13 0.11 -2.14 -18.78
CA PRO A 13 0.43 -2.49 -20.15
C PRO A 13 1.81 -1.95 -20.57
N PRO A 14 2.42 -2.53 -21.61
CA PRO A 14 3.67 -2.02 -22.17
C PRO A 14 3.58 -0.52 -22.47
N PHE A 15 4.59 0.23 -22.06
CA PHE A 15 4.67 1.67 -22.24
C PHE A 15 5.95 2.06 -22.98
N ASP A 16 5.82 2.86 -24.03
CA ASP A 16 6.97 3.35 -24.80
C ASP A 16 7.69 4.46 -24.01
N LEU A 17 8.92 4.15 -23.57
CA LEU A 17 9.74 5.04 -22.76
C LEU A 17 10.11 6.36 -23.47
N ILE A 18 10.09 6.41 -24.82
CA ILE A 18 10.40 7.64 -25.55
C ILE A 18 9.39 8.76 -25.27
N GLN A 19 8.17 8.40 -24.86
CA GLN A 19 7.17 9.37 -24.47
C GLN A 19 7.57 10.18 -23.24
N LEU A 20 8.46 9.67 -22.39
CA LEU A 20 8.91 10.39 -21.19
C LEU A 20 9.73 11.63 -21.59
N SER A 21 10.56 11.51 -22.62
CA SER A 21 11.32 12.66 -23.15
C SER A 21 10.42 13.67 -23.84
N GLY A 22 9.52 13.21 -24.72
CA GLY A 22 8.58 14.07 -25.44
C GLY A 22 7.59 14.81 -24.54
N LYS A 23 7.32 14.30 -23.33
CA LYS A 23 6.43 14.91 -22.34
C LYS A 23 7.14 15.74 -21.27
N GLY A 24 8.39 16.09 -21.48
CA GLY A 24 9.14 16.99 -20.60
C GLY A 24 10.15 16.29 -19.70
N SER A 25 10.87 15.29 -20.20
CA SER A 25 11.92 14.55 -19.47
C SER A 25 11.43 13.98 -18.13
N LEU A 26 10.35 13.26 -18.17
CA LEU A 26 9.70 12.71 -16.99
C LEU A 26 10.46 11.50 -16.42
N PHE A 27 10.30 11.29 -15.12
CA PHE A 27 10.83 10.12 -14.40
C PHE A 27 9.71 9.17 -14.03
N VAL A 28 9.95 7.87 -14.22
CA VAL A 28 9.07 6.79 -13.76
C VAL A 28 9.88 5.81 -12.93
N THR A 29 9.36 5.40 -11.80
CA THR A 29 9.97 4.39 -10.94
C THR A 29 8.92 3.41 -10.43
N ARG A 30 9.34 2.16 -10.18
CA ARG A 30 8.52 1.13 -9.56
C ARG A 30 9.26 0.53 -8.37
N PRO A 31 9.13 1.12 -7.18
CA PRO A 31 9.74 0.60 -5.97
C PRO A 31 9.05 -0.68 -5.50
N THR A 32 9.79 -1.54 -4.81
CA THR A 32 9.25 -2.65 -4.04
C THR A 32 9.73 -2.58 -2.60
N LEU A 33 8.85 -2.84 -1.65
CA LEU A 33 9.14 -2.76 -0.23
C LEU A 33 10.35 -3.62 0.16
N TRP A 34 10.51 -4.79 -0.47
CA TRP A 34 11.61 -5.72 -0.15
C TRP A 34 13.01 -5.13 -0.32
N HIS A 35 13.19 -4.18 -1.23
CA HIS A 35 14.47 -3.50 -1.41
C HIS A 35 14.77 -2.46 -0.33
N TYR A 36 13.75 -2.06 0.43
CA TYR A 36 13.86 -1.06 1.51
C TYR A 36 13.87 -1.67 2.90
N VAL A 37 13.59 -2.97 3.02
CA VAL A 37 13.59 -3.73 4.28
C VAL A 37 14.42 -5.00 4.16
N ALA A 38 15.47 -4.97 3.34
CA ALA A 38 16.29 -6.12 3.01
C ALA A 38 17.11 -6.62 4.19
N THR A 39 17.48 -5.74 5.10
CA THR A 39 18.20 -6.09 6.33
C THR A 39 17.31 -5.93 7.56
N ARG A 40 17.64 -6.65 8.64
CA ARG A 40 16.95 -6.52 9.93
C ARG A 40 16.97 -5.08 10.44
N ALA A 41 18.08 -4.39 10.32
CA ALA A 41 18.23 -3.01 10.75
C ALA A 41 17.31 -2.05 9.97
N GLU A 42 17.19 -2.21 8.65
CA GLU A 42 16.28 -1.41 7.83
C GLU A 42 14.82 -1.68 8.16
N LEU A 43 14.46 -2.95 8.39
CA LEU A 43 13.11 -3.33 8.80
C LEU A 43 12.75 -2.69 10.15
N GLU A 44 13.62 -2.82 11.16
CA GLU A 44 13.41 -2.25 12.49
C GLU A 44 13.32 -0.73 12.45
N TRP A 45 14.21 -0.08 11.72
CA TRP A 45 14.17 1.37 11.55
C TRP A 45 12.83 1.83 10.97
N ARG A 46 12.47 1.34 9.79
CA ARG A 46 11.27 1.81 9.08
C ARG A 46 9.97 1.43 9.77
N SER A 47 9.89 0.21 10.31
CA SER A 47 8.71 -0.20 11.09
C SER A 47 8.59 0.60 12.38
N GLY A 48 9.70 0.89 13.06
CA GLY A 48 9.74 1.71 14.26
C GLY A 48 9.23 3.14 14.02
N GLU A 49 9.59 3.76 12.90
CA GLU A 49 9.06 5.07 12.51
C GLU A 49 7.54 5.03 12.30
N VAL A 50 7.06 4.10 11.48
CA VAL A 50 5.62 4.00 11.15
C VAL A 50 4.77 3.68 12.38
N LEU A 51 5.20 2.70 13.19
CA LEU A 51 4.52 2.34 14.43
C LEU A 51 4.60 3.47 15.47
N GLY A 52 5.73 4.18 15.52
CA GLY A 52 5.89 5.36 16.37
C GLY A 52 4.92 6.49 16.02
N TRP A 53 4.75 6.80 14.75
CA TRP A 53 3.77 7.80 14.28
C TRP A 53 2.32 7.37 14.58
N ALA A 54 2.01 6.08 14.37
CA ALA A 54 0.70 5.55 14.70
C ALA A 54 0.40 5.65 16.21
N ALA A 55 1.36 5.26 17.07
CA ALA A 55 1.20 5.32 18.52
C ALA A 55 1.03 6.75 19.05
N LYS A 56 1.67 7.74 18.41
CA LYS A 56 1.52 9.16 18.75
C LYS A 56 0.27 9.82 18.16
N GLY A 57 -0.48 9.12 17.30
CA GLY A 57 -1.61 9.68 16.57
C GLY A 57 -1.23 10.63 15.42
N GLU A 58 0.05 10.71 15.07
CA GLU A 58 0.54 11.50 13.94
C GLU A 58 0.14 10.85 12.60
N LEU A 59 0.06 9.51 12.57
CA LEU A 59 -0.47 8.74 11.46
C LEU A 59 -1.92 8.33 11.77
N LYS A 60 -2.87 8.97 11.09
CA LYS A 60 -4.29 8.65 11.23
C LYS A 60 -4.62 7.39 10.42
N LEU A 61 -4.87 6.30 11.12
CA LEU A 61 -5.31 5.05 10.51
C LEU A 61 -6.85 5.03 10.44
N ARG A 62 -7.38 4.79 9.25
CA ARG A 62 -8.83 4.59 9.06
C ARG A 62 -9.13 3.11 9.25
N THR A 63 -9.76 2.76 10.38
CA THR A 63 -10.09 1.39 10.81
C THR A 63 -11.58 1.31 11.19
N GLU A 64 -12.45 1.81 10.32
CA GLU A 64 -13.89 1.97 10.60
C GLU A 64 -14.66 0.66 10.45
N HIS A 65 -14.05 -0.37 9.85
CA HIS A 65 -14.69 -1.64 9.56
C HIS A 65 -14.03 -2.76 10.37
N VAL A 66 -14.78 -3.33 11.30
CA VAL A 66 -14.37 -4.48 12.12
C VAL A 66 -15.36 -5.61 11.89
N TYR A 67 -14.85 -6.80 11.59
CA TYR A 67 -15.64 -8.01 11.41
C TYR A 67 -15.19 -9.07 12.41
N PRO A 68 -16.08 -9.92 12.89
CA PRO A 68 -15.70 -11.14 13.58
C PRO A 68 -14.81 -12.02 12.68
N LEU A 69 -13.90 -12.80 13.27
CA LEU A 69 -12.97 -13.63 12.50
C LEU A 69 -13.70 -14.68 11.63
N ASP A 70 -14.83 -15.19 12.08
CA ASP A 70 -15.66 -16.14 11.32
C ASP A 70 -16.34 -15.50 10.10
N GLU A 71 -16.41 -14.17 10.04
CA GLU A 71 -16.90 -13.41 8.88
C GLU A 71 -15.78 -12.97 7.92
N ALA A 72 -14.56 -13.50 8.03
CA ALA A 72 -13.42 -13.11 7.20
C ALA A 72 -13.71 -13.21 5.69
N ALA A 73 -14.50 -14.19 5.25
CA ALA A 73 -14.90 -14.32 3.85
C ALA A 73 -15.79 -13.15 3.37
N GLN A 74 -16.70 -12.67 4.23
CA GLN A 74 -17.53 -11.50 3.93
C GLN A 74 -16.66 -10.23 3.90
N ALA A 75 -15.78 -10.05 4.88
CA ALA A 75 -14.84 -8.92 4.94
C ALA A 75 -13.99 -8.83 3.66
N GLN A 76 -13.50 -9.98 3.16
CA GLN A 76 -12.73 -10.03 1.92
C GLN A 76 -13.59 -9.66 0.69
N THR A 77 -14.82 -10.16 0.64
CA THR A 77 -15.77 -9.83 -0.44
C THR A 77 -16.07 -8.33 -0.49
N ASP A 78 -16.32 -7.72 0.67
CA ASP A 78 -16.60 -6.28 0.78
C ASP A 78 -15.39 -5.43 0.39
N LEU A 79 -14.18 -5.87 0.73
CA LEU A 79 -12.93 -5.22 0.30
C LEU A 79 -12.76 -5.26 -1.22
N GLU A 80 -12.96 -6.42 -1.85
CA GLU A 80 -12.86 -6.61 -3.30
C GLU A 80 -13.90 -5.79 -4.07
N ASN A 81 -15.13 -5.73 -3.55
CA ASN A 81 -16.22 -4.95 -4.12
C ASN A 81 -16.13 -3.45 -3.83
N ARG A 82 -15.09 -3.00 -3.09
CA ARG A 82 -14.90 -1.61 -2.67
C ARG A 82 -16.07 -1.07 -1.84
N ALA A 83 -16.78 -1.93 -1.13
CA ALA A 83 -17.85 -1.56 -0.21
C ALA A 83 -17.33 -0.89 1.06
N THR A 84 -16.03 -1.07 1.36
CA THR A 84 -15.35 -0.50 2.52
C THR A 84 -14.23 0.44 2.12
N THR A 85 -13.85 1.34 3.03
CA THR A 85 -12.71 2.25 2.89
C THR A 85 -11.80 2.15 4.11
N GLY A 86 -10.50 2.36 3.91
CA GLY A 86 -9.50 2.25 4.98
C GLY A 86 -9.07 0.80 5.22
N LYS A 87 -8.77 0.46 6.46
CA LYS A 87 -8.37 -0.87 6.89
C LYS A 87 -9.56 -1.64 7.45
N ILE A 88 -9.69 -2.90 7.07
CA ILE A 88 -10.59 -3.85 7.71
C ILE A 88 -9.80 -4.57 8.80
N LEU A 89 -10.41 -4.71 9.96
CA LEU A 89 -9.90 -5.50 11.08
C LEU A 89 -10.76 -6.75 11.25
N LEU A 90 -10.12 -7.86 11.63
CA LEU A 90 -10.79 -9.07 12.05
C LEU A 90 -10.52 -9.27 13.54
N GLU A 91 -11.58 -9.43 14.32
CA GLU A 91 -11.50 -9.72 15.75
C GLU A 91 -11.75 -11.22 15.99
N PRO A 92 -10.90 -11.89 16.78
CA PRO A 92 -11.07 -13.31 17.16
C PRO A 92 -12.33 -13.53 17.99
#